data_8c73b2c9b8d5ae9f7232629eb3ba999a
#
_entry.id   8c73b2c9b8d5ae9f7232629eb3ba999a
#
_cell.length_a   1.000
_cell.length_b   1.000
_cell.length_c   1.000
_cell.angle_alpha   90.00
_cell.angle_beta   90.00
_cell.angle_gamma   90.00
#
_symmetry.space_group_name_H-M   'P 1'
#
loop_
_entity.id
_entity.type
_entity.pdbx_description
1 polymer ?
#
loop_
_entity_poly.entity_id
_entity_poly.type
_entity_poly.pdbx_seq_one_letter_code
_entity_poly.pdbx_strand_id
1 'polypeptide(L)'
;MIPFRGGTLPRHIFFFTVVAHKPVSDIARRRAPWFLLFVTALAVSLSGCTKKSLSKSELRAITSEIVSSAQKITGHKSEITIRPQADRSIAGVPTQSAADNIYISLSDPSQTGALEDSLADIARHHNLKIVATTSGGVIRFDFVSNGTRTHTVHIVAPIASQPRAPVSQAGSNANLAIILDDLGYDRAAADSLLALPFPLTVSVIPHLPLSSEVAEEAYRRGDQVLLHLPMESESQDVKQESVELRVGMNAQQVESALAGMLETVPHAAGVNNHEGSRATADSTLMEELMPALRERRLFFIDSRTTTGTVAYDVAERSGVPAASRKVFLDDNPVKEAIRVQLNLAARDAVRDGSAIAIGHPHPATIAALAEMLPQLQARGIRLVFASDVVH
;
A
#
# COMPACT_ATOMS: atom_id res chain seq x y z
N MET A 1 9.22 -59.99 -19.83
CA MET A 1 8.19 -61.07 -19.76
C MET A 1 7.61 -61.08 -18.35
N ILE A 2 6.29 -61.03 -18.28
CA ILE A 2 5.38 -61.24 -17.14
C ILE A 2 4.73 -59.93 -16.63
N PRO A 3 3.41 -59.93 -16.35
CA PRO A 3 2.51 -58.97 -16.96
C PRO A 3 1.74 -58.05 -15.97
N PHE A 4 1.08 -57.11 -16.57
CA PHE A 4 0.02 -56.26 -16.04
C PHE A 4 -1.03 -56.98 -15.18
N ARG A 5 -1.41 -56.36 -14.05
CA ARG A 5 -2.76 -56.50 -13.52
C ARG A 5 -3.30 -55.14 -13.10
N GLY A 6 -4.40 -54.80 -13.73
CA GLY A 6 -5.20 -53.62 -13.47
C GLY A 6 -6.02 -53.72 -12.19
N GLY A 7 -6.33 -52.61 -11.62
CA GLY A 7 -7.23 -52.41 -10.50
C GLY A 7 -8.09 -51.17 -10.77
N THR A 8 -9.36 -51.42 -10.98
CA THR A 8 -10.46 -50.53 -11.30
C THR A 8 -10.85 -49.65 -10.10
N LEU A 9 -11.05 -48.36 -10.35
CA LEU A 9 -11.67 -47.36 -9.46
C LEU A 9 -13.20 -47.59 -9.37
N PRO A 10 -13.84 -47.38 -8.23
CA PRO A 10 -15.30 -47.22 -8.17
C PRO A 10 -15.67 -45.73 -8.25
N ARG A 11 -16.52 -45.41 -9.23
CA ARG A 11 -17.26 -44.15 -9.34
C ARG A 11 -18.38 -44.14 -8.29
N HIS A 12 -18.42 -43.16 -7.42
CA HIS A 12 -19.60 -42.84 -6.62
C HIS A 12 -20.41 -41.75 -7.35
N ILE A 13 -21.59 -42.17 -7.80
CA ILE A 13 -22.64 -41.33 -8.36
C ILE A 13 -23.50 -40.88 -7.17
N PHE A 14 -23.64 -39.57 -6.96
CA PHE A 14 -24.63 -39.02 -6.05
C PHE A 14 -25.89 -38.65 -6.84
N PHE A 15 -26.99 -39.33 -6.51
CA PHE A 15 -28.33 -39.02 -6.98
C PHE A 15 -28.91 -37.85 -6.14
N PHE A 16 -29.34 -36.80 -6.82
CA PHE A 16 -30.23 -35.82 -6.26
C PHE A 16 -31.69 -36.23 -6.48
N THR A 17 -32.41 -36.42 -5.37
CA THR A 17 -33.84 -36.71 -5.39
C THR A 17 -34.62 -35.39 -5.39
N VAL A 18 -35.33 -35.15 -6.48
CA VAL A 18 -36.32 -34.06 -6.61
C VAL A 18 -37.65 -34.58 -6.09
N VAL A 19 -38.17 -33.95 -5.05
CA VAL A 19 -39.54 -34.22 -4.55
C VAL A 19 -40.48 -33.21 -5.20
N ALA A 20 -41.34 -33.71 -6.07
CA ALA A 20 -42.42 -32.95 -6.66
C ALA A 20 -43.67 -33.05 -5.74
N HIS A 21 -44.24 -31.91 -5.40
CA HIS A 21 -45.57 -31.83 -4.76
C HIS A 21 -46.59 -31.43 -5.83
N LYS A 22 -47.62 -32.31 -5.96
CA LYS A 22 -48.81 -32.11 -6.80
C LYS A 22 -49.83 -31.22 -6.12
N PRO A 23 -50.71 -30.54 -6.90
CA PRO A 23 -51.79 -29.72 -6.36
C PRO A 23 -53.03 -30.53 -6.05
N VAL A 24 -53.76 -30.05 -5.04
CA VAL A 24 -55.10 -30.56 -4.71
C VAL A 24 -56.13 -29.51 -5.14
N SER A 25 -57.02 -29.97 -6.00
CA SER A 25 -58.19 -29.26 -6.51
C SER A 25 -59.41 -29.44 -5.63
N ASP A 26 -60.30 -28.40 -5.70
CA ASP A 26 -61.73 -28.39 -5.51
C ASP A 26 -62.37 -28.79 -4.18
N ILE A 27 -63.25 -27.94 -3.67
CA ILE A 27 -64.71 -28.17 -3.48
C ILE A 27 -65.40 -26.94 -2.87
N ALA A 28 -66.45 -26.57 -3.58
CA ALA A 28 -67.77 -26.05 -3.12
C ALA A 28 -68.00 -24.60 -2.75
N ARG A 29 -68.73 -23.98 -3.64
CA ARG A 29 -69.64 -22.83 -3.49
C ARG A 29 -70.61 -22.99 -2.34
N ARG A 30 -70.81 -21.99 -1.48
CA ARG A 30 -72.12 -21.62 -0.93
C ARG A 30 -72.25 -20.10 -0.73
N ARG A 31 -73.45 -19.61 -0.96
CA ARG A 31 -73.91 -18.22 -1.09
C ARG A 31 -74.07 -17.49 0.25
N ALA A 32 -73.65 -16.23 0.31
CA ALA A 32 -74.21 -14.98 0.85
C ALA A 32 -74.75 -14.94 2.35
N PRO A 33 -74.86 -13.80 3.05
CA PRO A 33 -75.12 -12.43 2.57
C PRO A 33 -74.28 -11.31 3.23
N TRP A 34 -74.42 -10.16 2.64
CA TRP A 34 -74.01 -8.81 2.98
C TRP A 34 -73.95 -8.48 4.49
N PHE A 35 -72.73 -8.10 4.91
CA PHE A 35 -72.50 -7.20 6.04
C PHE A 35 -71.50 -6.12 5.58
N LEU A 36 -72.04 -4.88 5.52
CA LEU A 36 -71.22 -3.67 5.39
C LEU A 36 -70.34 -3.55 6.64
N LEU A 37 -69.11 -3.75 6.54
CA LEU A 37 -68.08 -3.37 7.52
C LEU A 37 -67.29 -2.20 6.97
N PHE A 38 -67.51 -1.03 7.58
CA PHE A 38 -66.69 0.16 7.43
C PHE A 38 -65.27 -0.20 7.87
N VAL A 39 -64.36 -0.42 6.93
CA VAL A 39 -62.92 -0.46 7.18
C VAL A 39 -62.43 0.97 7.10
N THR A 40 -62.33 1.64 8.25
CA THR A 40 -61.52 2.85 8.38
C THR A 40 -60.06 2.47 8.11
N ALA A 41 -59.58 2.82 6.93
CA ALA A 41 -58.16 2.73 6.59
C ALA A 41 -57.42 3.73 7.48
N LEU A 42 -56.83 3.25 8.57
CA LEU A 42 -55.82 3.97 9.32
C LEU A 42 -54.57 4.01 8.48
N ALA A 43 -54.39 5.09 7.73
CA ALA A 43 -53.14 5.38 7.04
C ALA A 43 -52.07 5.62 8.12
N VAL A 44 -51.36 4.56 8.50
CA VAL A 44 -50.11 4.69 9.23
C VAL A 44 -49.12 5.29 8.26
N SER A 45 -48.96 6.60 8.34
CA SER A 45 -47.84 7.31 7.69
C SER A 45 -46.55 6.76 8.27
N LEU A 46 -45.95 5.76 7.61
CA LEU A 46 -44.57 5.41 7.80
C LEU A 46 -43.74 6.60 7.31
N SER A 47 -43.56 7.60 8.17
CA SER A 47 -42.52 8.60 8.03
C SER A 47 -41.20 7.85 8.11
N GLY A 48 -40.77 7.31 6.98
CA GLY A 48 -39.42 6.85 6.83
C GLY A 48 -38.51 8.03 7.13
N CYS A 49 -37.83 8.01 8.29
CA CYS A 49 -36.71 8.88 8.55
C CYS A 49 -35.66 8.61 7.47
N THR A 50 -35.73 9.34 6.36
CA THR A 50 -34.62 9.43 5.43
C THR A 50 -33.49 10.08 6.20
N LYS A 51 -32.52 9.28 6.61
CA LYS A 51 -31.29 9.78 7.25
C LYS A 51 -30.66 10.77 6.31
N LYS A 52 -30.76 12.06 6.60
CA LYS A 52 -30.26 13.15 5.77
C LYS A 52 -28.74 13.01 5.65
N SER A 53 -28.23 12.90 4.43
CA SER A 53 -26.79 12.99 4.18
C SER A 53 -26.32 14.42 4.41
N LEU A 54 -25.08 14.59 4.87
CA LEU A 54 -24.47 15.90 5.03
C LEU A 54 -24.36 16.61 3.67
N SER A 55 -24.69 17.89 3.65
CA SER A 55 -24.51 18.75 2.48
C SER A 55 -23.02 19.08 2.25
N LYS A 56 -22.66 19.48 1.04
CA LYS A 56 -21.29 19.94 0.73
C LYS A 56 -20.82 21.12 1.61
N SER A 57 -21.73 21.99 2.02
CA SER A 57 -21.43 23.09 2.94
C SER A 57 -21.13 22.62 4.35
N GLU A 58 -21.89 21.64 4.85
CA GLU A 58 -21.65 21.03 6.16
C GLU A 58 -20.32 20.27 6.18
N LEU A 59 -20.00 19.51 5.11
CA LEU A 59 -18.71 18.83 4.99
C LEU A 59 -17.53 19.81 5.02
N ARG A 60 -17.60 20.93 4.26
CA ARG A 60 -16.56 21.97 4.27
C ARG A 60 -16.42 22.64 5.61
N ALA A 61 -17.53 22.85 6.34
CA ALA A 61 -17.49 23.44 7.68
C ALA A 61 -16.75 22.50 8.65
N ILE A 62 -17.00 21.21 8.59
CA ILE A 62 -16.29 20.19 9.40
C ILE A 62 -14.80 20.17 9.06
N THR A 63 -14.44 20.15 7.76
CA THR A 63 -13.02 20.23 7.32
C THR A 63 -12.36 21.49 7.91
N SER A 64 -13.00 22.65 7.81
CA SER A 64 -12.47 23.92 8.33
C SER A 64 -12.30 23.90 9.85
N GLU A 65 -13.23 23.29 10.58
CA GLU A 65 -13.17 23.17 12.04
C GLU A 65 -12.01 22.25 12.47
N ILE A 66 -11.85 21.11 11.79
CA ILE A 66 -10.72 20.18 12.03
C ILE A 66 -9.38 20.90 11.83
N VAL A 67 -9.23 21.60 10.69
CA VAL A 67 -7.98 22.31 10.36
C VAL A 67 -7.70 23.43 11.35
N SER A 68 -8.70 24.25 11.67
CA SER A 68 -8.56 25.36 12.60
C SER A 68 -8.19 24.89 14.00
N SER A 69 -8.81 23.81 14.46
CA SER A 69 -8.52 23.19 15.75
C SER A 69 -7.10 22.61 15.79
N ALA A 70 -6.71 21.91 14.73
CA ALA A 70 -5.35 21.38 14.60
C ALA A 70 -4.32 22.52 14.64
N GLN A 71 -4.51 23.59 13.85
CA GLN A 71 -3.64 24.76 13.85
C GLN A 71 -3.52 25.44 15.23
N LYS A 72 -4.63 25.52 15.96
CA LYS A 72 -4.65 26.11 17.30
C LYS A 72 -3.86 25.29 18.32
N ILE A 73 -3.93 23.96 18.21
CA ILE A 73 -3.23 23.03 19.13
C ILE A 73 -1.74 22.96 18.79
N THR A 74 -1.42 22.87 17.49
CA THR A 74 -0.06 22.59 17.04
C THR A 74 0.75 23.85 16.76
N GLY A 75 0.07 25.00 16.65
CA GLY A 75 0.68 26.25 16.20
C GLY A 75 1.08 26.18 14.71
N HIS A 76 1.82 27.20 14.24
CA HIS A 76 2.27 27.27 12.84
C HIS A 76 3.44 26.31 12.49
N LYS A 77 3.82 25.44 13.40
CA LYS A 77 4.93 24.47 13.20
C LYS A 77 4.50 23.13 12.63
N SER A 78 3.20 22.88 12.51
CA SER A 78 2.67 21.63 11.96
C SER A 78 2.20 21.82 10.54
N GLU A 79 2.55 20.89 9.68
CA GLU A 79 2.07 20.86 8.30
C GLU A 79 0.70 20.17 8.28
N ILE A 80 -0.30 20.87 7.71
CA ILE A 80 -1.64 20.35 7.54
C ILE A 80 -1.95 20.33 6.05
N THR A 81 -2.11 19.14 5.50
CA THR A 81 -2.46 18.93 4.08
C THR A 81 -3.89 18.41 3.97
N ILE A 82 -4.71 19.04 3.12
CA ILE A 82 -6.07 18.59 2.83
C ILE A 82 -6.10 18.05 1.41
N ARG A 83 -6.62 16.84 1.24
CA ARG A 83 -6.82 16.23 -0.07
C ARG A 83 -8.27 15.79 -0.22
N PRO A 84 -8.98 16.29 -1.24
CA PRO A 84 -10.26 15.73 -1.60
C PRO A 84 -10.05 14.29 -2.08
N GLN A 85 -10.87 13.38 -1.63
CA GLN A 85 -10.83 12.01 -2.15
C GLN A 85 -11.28 12.03 -3.60
N ALA A 86 -10.43 11.61 -4.52
CA ALA A 86 -10.78 11.49 -5.93
C ALA A 86 -11.94 10.49 -6.08
N ASP A 87 -12.97 10.89 -6.84
CA ASP A 87 -14.12 10.06 -7.19
C ASP A 87 -13.62 8.82 -7.95
N ARG A 88 -13.52 7.68 -7.27
CA ARG A 88 -13.33 6.38 -7.93
C ARG A 88 -14.69 5.87 -8.37
N SER A 89 -15.11 6.20 -9.56
CA SER A 89 -16.17 5.47 -10.25
C SER A 89 -15.60 4.13 -10.74
N ILE A 90 -15.71 3.10 -9.91
CA ILE A 90 -15.60 1.72 -10.39
C ILE A 90 -16.91 1.44 -11.10
N ALA A 91 -16.86 1.31 -12.44
CA ALA A 91 -17.88 0.77 -13.32
C ALA A 91 -19.33 0.89 -12.81
N GLY A 92 -19.97 2.04 -12.99
CA GLY A 92 -21.44 2.15 -12.98
C GLY A 92 -22.12 2.20 -11.62
N VAL A 93 -21.42 2.24 -10.49
CA VAL A 93 -22.00 2.44 -9.15
C VAL A 93 -21.58 3.81 -8.64
N PRO A 94 -22.51 4.75 -8.41
CA PRO A 94 -22.20 6.04 -7.79
C PRO A 94 -21.89 5.81 -6.31
N THR A 95 -20.62 5.65 -5.96
CA THR A 95 -20.18 5.74 -4.57
C THR A 95 -20.06 7.22 -4.21
N GLN A 96 -21.11 7.78 -3.61
CA GLN A 96 -21.07 9.06 -2.92
C GLN A 96 -20.15 8.94 -1.71
N SER A 97 -18.86 9.19 -1.89
CA SER A 97 -17.92 9.40 -0.82
C SER A 97 -17.03 10.58 -1.18
N ALA A 98 -17.55 11.78 -0.94
CA ALA A 98 -16.77 13.00 -0.91
C ALA A 98 -16.11 13.13 0.46
N ALA A 99 -15.24 12.20 0.83
CA ALA A 99 -14.51 12.27 2.09
C ALA A 99 -13.22 13.04 1.86
N ASP A 100 -13.01 14.14 2.61
CA ASP A 100 -11.71 14.80 2.63
C ASP A 100 -10.72 13.98 3.47
N ASN A 101 -9.52 13.78 2.96
CA ASN A 101 -8.39 13.26 3.72
C ASN A 101 -7.58 14.45 4.26
N ILE A 102 -7.40 14.49 5.58
CA ILE A 102 -6.68 15.56 6.27
C ILE A 102 -5.46 14.93 6.94
N TYR A 103 -4.28 15.38 6.56
CA TYR A 103 -3.01 14.92 7.12
C TYR A 103 -2.46 16.01 8.03
N ILE A 104 -2.14 15.63 9.27
CA ILE A 104 -1.62 16.54 10.30
C ILE A 104 -0.30 15.96 10.78
N SER A 105 0.80 16.57 10.34
CA SER A 105 2.14 16.23 10.81
C SER A 105 2.45 17.04 12.06
N LEU A 106 2.55 16.38 13.22
CA LEU A 106 2.89 17.03 14.48
C LEU A 106 4.40 17.26 14.56
N SER A 107 4.81 18.41 15.07
CA SER A 107 6.21 18.66 15.43
C SER A 107 6.54 18.22 16.88
N ASP A 108 5.52 18.00 17.70
CA ASP A 108 5.63 17.61 19.10
C ASP A 108 4.64 16.47 19.43
N PRO A 109 5.13 15.26 19.75
CA PRO A 109 4.28 14.13 20.10
C PRO A 109 3.35 14.37 21.29
N SER A 110 3.69 15.28 22.20
CA SER A 110 2.87 15.59 23.37
C SER A 110 1.52 16.21 23.02
N GLN A 111 1.39 16.75 21.81
CA GLN A 111 0.18 17.38 21.30
C GLN A 111 -0.87 16.35 20.79
N THR A 112 -0.49 15.09 20.65
CA THR A 112 -1.35 14.04 20.09
C THR A 112 -2.65 13.91 20.90
N GLY A 113 -2.59 13.79 22.22
CA GLY A 113 -3.78 13.62 23.06
C GLY A 113 -4.75 14.80 22.97
N ALA A 114 -4.23 16.02 22.99
CA ALA A 114 -5.07 17.22 22.85
C ALA A 114 -5.77 17.28 21.46
N LEU A 115 -5.09 16.80 20.42
CA LEU A 115 -5.68 16.74 19.08
C LEU A 115 -6.74 15.64 18.98
N GLU A 116 -6.51 14.46 19.58
CA GLU A 116 -7.48 13.38 19.66
C GLU A 116 -8.77 13.81 20.39
N ASP A 117 -8.62 14.48 21.53
CA ASP A 117 -9.77 15.01 22.29
C ASP A 117 -10.56 16.01 21.46
N SER A 118 -9.86 16.92 20.75
CA SER A 118 -10.48 17.90 19.88
C SER A 118 -11.24 17.26 18.72
N LEU A 119 -10.67 16.25 18.07
CA LEU A 119 -11.35 15.52 17.00
C LEU A 119 -12.60 14.78 17.50
N ALA A 120 -12.54 14.22 18.70
CA ALA A 120 -13.68 13.60 19.35
C ALA A 120 -14.79 14.64 19.67
N ASP A 121 -14.43 15.86 20.07
CA ASP A 121 -15.36 16.95 20.32
C ASP A 121 -16.06 17.41 19.04
N ILE A 122 -15.30 17.60 17.98
CA ILE A 122 -15.84 17.94 16.64
C ILE A 122 -16.80 16.86 16.16
N ALA A 123 -16.46 15.58 16.30
CA ALA A 123 -17.33 14.48 15.93
C ALA A 123 -18.64 14.52 16.71
N ARG A 124 -18.59 14.80 18.04
CA ARG A 124 -19.79 14.94 18.90
C ARG A 124 -20.65 16.14 18.48
N HIS A 125 -20.01 17.28 18.21
CA HIS A 125 -20.72 18.52 17.80
C HIS A 125 -21.51 18.29 16.51
N HIS A 126 -20.93 17.58 15.54
CA HIS A 126 -21.59 17.31 14.26
C HIS A 126 -22.39 16.00 14.22
N ASN A 127 -22.59 15.36 15.38
CA ASN A 127 -23.29 14.08 15.50
C ASN A 127 -22.73 12.98 14.57
N LEU A 128 -21.41 12.91 14.49
CA LEU A 128 -20.67 11.92 13.72
C LEU A 128 -20.13 10.82 14.62
N LYS A 129 -20.08 9.60 14.10
CA LYS A 129 -19.32 8.53 14.73
C LYS A 129 -17.86 8.69 14.36
N ILE A 130 -16.96 8.57 15.33
CA ILE A 130 -15.53 8.53 15.11
C ILE A 130 -15.01 7.12 15.36
N VAL A 131 -14.12 6.65 14.49
CA VAL A 131 -13.43 5.37 14.62
C VAL A 131 -11.94 5.64 14.53
N ALA A 132 -11.22 5.35 15.62
CA ALA A 132 -9.77 5.47 15.66
C ALA A 132 -9.10 4.14 15.34
N THR A 133 -8.02 4.20 14.56
CA THR A 133 -7.16 3.05 14.23
C THR A 133 -5.72 3.52 14.30
N THR A 134 -4.87 2.80 15.01
CA THR A 134 -3.44 3.10 15.10
C THR A 134 -2.65 2.03 14.34
N SER A 135 -1.80 2.44 13.42
CA SER A 135 -0.92 1.55 12.68
C SER A 135 0.38 2.28 12.35
N GLY A 136 1.52 1.65 12.62
CA GLY A 136 2.84 2.17 12.24
C GLY A 136 3.19 3.58 12.75
N GLY A 137 2.62 4.02 13.91
CA GLY A 137 2.86 5.37 14.44
C GLY A 137 1.94 6.45 13.85
N VAL A 138 1.06 6.10 12.90
CA VAL A 138 -0.01 6.98 12.40
C VAL A 138 -1.31 6.64 13.11
N ILE A 139 -1.96 7.65 13.66
CA ILE A 139 -3.30 7.53 14.22
C ILE A 139 -4.28 8.04 13.18
N ARG A 140 -5.16 7.17 12.74
CA ARG A 140 -6.19 7.48 11.76
C ARG A 140 -7.54 7.58 12.45
N PHE A 141 -8.28 8.64 12.16
CA PHE A 141 -9.65 8.86 12.58
C PHE A 141 -10.58 8.91 11.39
N ASP A 142 -11.51 7.97 11.29
CA ASP A 142 -12.58 8.00 10.30
C ASP A 142 -13.84 8.61 10.95
N PHE A 143 -14.32 9.71 10.38
CA PHE A 143 -15.60 10.35 10.72
C PHE A 143 -16.69 9.75 9.86
N VAL A 144 -17.75 9.26 10.48
CA VAL A 144 -18.81 8.52 9.80
C VAL A 144 -20.17 9.11 10.12
N SER A 145 -20.94 9.48 9.08
CA SER A 145 -22.34 9.89 9.15
C SER A 145 -23.22 8.84 8.47
N ASN A 146 -24.19 8.29 9.20
CA ASN A 146 -25.14 7.31 8.65
C ASN A 146 -24.51 6.13 7.90
N GLY A 147 -23.35 5.66 8.37
CA GLY A 147 -22.60 4.57 7.74
C GLY A 147 -21.69 4.99 6.58
N THR A 148 -21.72 6.26 6.18
CA THR A 148 -20.85 6.81 5.13
C THR A 148 -19.72 7.59 5.77
N ARG A 149 -18.46 7.32 5.34
CA ARG A 149 -17.28 8.06 5.76
C ARG A 149 -17.31 9.47 5.15
N THR A 150 -17.16 10.48 5.99
CA THR A 150 -17.21 11.90 5.61
C THR A 150 -15.83 12.55 5.58
N HIS A 151 -14.95 12.16 6.52
CA HIS A 151 -13.58 12.65 6.62
C HIS A 151 -12.70 11.52 7.13
N THR A 152 -11.43 11.56 6.74
CA THR A 152 -10.37 10.75 7.33
C THR A 152 -9.25 11.70 7.78
N VAL A 153 -8.93 11.68 9.07
CA VAL A 153 -7.83 12.47 9.63
C VAL A 153 -6.68 11.54 9.97
N HIS A 154 -5.52 11.83 9.43
CA HIS A 154 -4.27 11.13 9.73
C HIS A 154 -3.40 12.01 10.60
N ILE A 155 -3.10 11.57 11.81
CA ILE A 155 -2.14 12.23 12.69
C ILE A 155 -0.82 11.49 12.58
N VAL A 156 0.18 12.15 12.05
CA VAL A 156 1.56 11.68 12.02
C VAL A 156 2.29 12.39 13.16
N ALA A 157 2.45 11.70 14.29
CA ALA A 157 3.32 12.23 15.34
C ALA A 157 4.77 12.06 14.85
N PRO A 158 5.66 13.07 15.04
CA PRO A 158 7.06 12.81 14.88
C PRO A 158 7.35 11.70 15.87
N ILE A 159 7.80 10.58 15.40
CA ILE A 159 8.54 9.66 16.26
C ILE A 159 9.67 10.55 16.77
N ALA A 160 9.63 10.85 18.07
CA ALA A 160 10.73 11.56 18.69
C ALA A 160 11.96 10.94 18.08
N SER A 161 12.77 11.74 17.37
CA SER A 161 13.97 11.25 16.75
C SER A 161 14.76 10.62 17.91
N GLN A 162 14.44 9.35 18.18
CA GLN A 162 15.34 8.58 19.00
C GLN A 162 16.64 8.74 18.25
N PRO A 163 17.68 9.25 18.86
CA PRO A 163 18.97 9.34 18.22
C PRO A 163 19.14 7.97 17.60
N ARG A 164 19.27 7.90 16.25
CA ARG A 164 19.50 6.64 15.53
C ARG A 164 20.38 5.83 16.43
N ALA A 165 19.87 4.73 16.99
CA ALA A 165 20.55 3.98 18.02
C ALA A 165 21.97 3.79 17.52
N PRO A 166 23.01 4.21 18.24
CA PRO A 166 24.37 4.13 17.75
C PRO A 166 24.54 2.70 17.32
N VAL A 167 24.91 2.49 16.05
CA VAL A 167 25.15 1.16 15.46
C VAL A 167 25.98 0.42 16.48
N SER A 168 25.36 -0.50 17.22
CA SER A 168 26.05 -1.30 18.20
C SER A 168 27.11 -2.09 17.44
N GLN A 169 28.37 -1.75 17.65
CA GLN A 169 29.52 -2.44 17.08
C GLN A 169 29.70 -3.80 17.78
N ALA A 170 28.67 -4.59 17.85
CA ALA A 170 28.74 -5.95 18.32
C ALA A 170 28.85 -6.89 17.09
N GLY A 171 30.04 -7.03 16.58
CA GLY A 171 30.60 -8.30 16.10
C GLY A 171 30.10 -8.93 14.82
N SER A 172 29.05 -8.47 14.14
CA SER A 172 28.71 -8.99 12.80
C SER A 172 28.70 -7.86 11.77
N ASN A 173 29.46 -8.02 10.67
CA ASN A 173 29.43 -7.11 9.50
C ASN A 173 28.21 -7.37 8.60
N ALA A 174 27.13 -7.92 9.12
CA ALA A 174 25.97 -8.33 8.36
C ALA A 174 25.07 -7.12 8.07
N ASN A 175 25.05 -6.68 6.83
CA ASN A 175 24.23 -5.56 6.36
C ASN A 175 22.91 -6.08 5.77
N LEU A 176 21.79 -5.54 6.21
CA LEU A 176 20.46 -5.85 5.66
C LEU A 176 19.81 -4.58 5.16
N ALA A 177 19.58 -4.49 3.86
CA ALA A 177 18.78 -3.44 3.23
C ALA A 177 17.35 -3.93 3.04
N ILE A 178 16.38 -3.11 3.47
CA ILE A 178 14.95 -3.35 3.27
C ILE A 178 14.45 -2.32 2.27
N ILE A 179 13.89 -2.81 1.17
CA ILE A 179 13.26 -1.98 0.13
C ILE A 179 11.76 -2.21 0.18
N LEU A 180 10.99 -1.14 0.15
CA LEU A 180 9.53 -1.19 0.07
C LEU A 180 9.09 -0.62 -1.27
N ASP A 181 8.51 -1.48 -2.11
CA ASP A 181 8.07 -1.18 -3.46
C ASP A 181 6.64 -0.63 -3.50
N ASP A 182 6.17 -0.23 -4.68
CA ASP A 182 4.80 0.19 -5.00
C ASP A 182 4.29 1.42 -4.22
N LEU A 183 5.18 2.33 -3.81
CA LEU A 183 4.73 3.59 -3.23
C LEU A 183 4.31 4.60 -4.32
N GLY A 184 3.50 5.58 -3.91
CA GLY A 184 3.00 6.66 -4.78
C GLY A 184 1.50 6.68 -4.97
N TYR A 185 0.78 5.69 -4.44
CA TYR A 185 -0.67 5.53 -4.62
C TYR A 185 -1.48 5.66 -3.31
N ASP A 186 -1.03 5.03 -2.23
CA ASP A 186 -1.72 5.00 -0.94
C ASP A 186 -0.96 5.82 0.10
N ARG A 187 -1.53 6.99 0.43
CA ARG A 187 -0.94 7.89 1.42
C ARG A 187 -0.86 7.26 2.81
N ALA A 188 -1.89 6.54 3.24
CA ALA A 188 -1.92 5.94 4.56
C ALA A 188 -0.88 4.83 4.71
N ALA A 189 -0.67 4.05 3.66
CA ALA A 189 0.38 3.04 3.62
C ALA A 189 1.76 3.69 3.65
N ALA A 190 1.99 4.75 2.85
CA ALA A 190 3.25 5.51 2.87
C ALA A 190 3.53 6.12 4.25
N ASP A 191 2.55 6.80 4.86
CA ASP A 191 2.69 7.40 6.19
C ASP A 191 3.04 6.36 7.27
N SER A 192 2.35 5.21 7.22
CA SER A 192 2.59 4.11 8.17
C SER A 192 3.99 3.52 8.02
N LEU A 193 4.48 3.41 6.79
CA LEU A 193 5.82 2.92 6.49
C LEU A 193 6.89 3.92 6.94
N LEU A 194 6.76 5.18 6.52
CA LEU A 194 7.71 6.25 6.83
C LEU A 194 7.76 6.59 8.33
N ALA A 195 6.75 6.17 9.10
CA ALA A 195 6.78 6.27 10.56
C ALA A 195 7.73 5.29 11.24
N LEU A 196 8.23 4.28 10.56
CA LEU A 196 9.17 3.31 11.14
C LEU A 196 10.54 3.97 11.42
N PRO A 197 11.11 3.80 12.64
CA PRO A 197 12.35 4.48 13.03
C PRO A 197 13.62 3.77 12.55
N PHE A 198 13.59 3.19 11.36
CA PHE A 198 14.69 2.43 10.77
C PHE A 198 15.11 3.02 9.43
N PRO A 199 16.37 2.88 9.03
CA PRO A 199 16.78 3.23 7.68
C PRO A 199 16.10 2.30 6.70
N LEU A 200 15.18 2.84 5.89
CA LEU A 200 14.47 2.12 4.85
C LEU A 200 14.81 2.71 3.48
N THR A 201 14.75 1.87 2.46
CA THR A 201 14.77 2.31 1.08
C THR A 201 13.35 2.19 0.55
N VAL A 202 12.79 3.28 0.06
CA VAL A 202 11.45 3.33 -0.49
C VAL A 202 11.51 3.49 -2.00
N SER A 203 10.74 2.67 -2.69
CA SER A 203 10.73 2.65 -4.15
C SER A 203 9.35 3.11 -4.65
N VAL A 204 9.37 4.19 -5.43
CA VAL A 204 8.17 4.96 -5.79
C VAL A 204 7.87 4.77 -7.27
N ILE A 205 6.66 4.30 -7.59
CA ILE A 205 6.17 4.21 -8.98
C ILE A 205 5.99 5.64 -9.53
N PRO A 206 6.51 5.94 -10.73
CA PRO A 206 6.39 7.27 -11.34
C PRO A 206 4.96 7.55 -11.79
N HIS A 207 4.65 8.84 -12.04
CA HIS A 207 3.38 9.32 -12.61
C HIS A 207 2.12 8.97 -11.81
N LEU A 208 2.23 8.45 -10.59
CA LEU A 208 1.09 8.29 -9.70
C LEU A 208 0.77 9.60 -8.97
N PRO A 209 -0.48 9.75 -8.48
CA PRO A 209 -0.92 11.02 -7.85
C PRO A 209 -0.07 11.48 -6.67
N LEU A 210 0.63 10.57 -6.00
CA LEU A 210 1.41 10.84 -4.79
C LEU A 210 2.91 10.60 -4.98
N SER A 211 3.38 10.26 -6.17
CA SER A 211 4.78 9.87 -6.43
C SER A 211 5.75 10.92 -5.91
N SER A 212 5.62 12.16 -6.37
CA SER A 212 6.51 13.26 -5.99
C SER A 212 6.44 13.57 -4.50
N GLU A 213 5.22 13.58 -3.93
CA GLU A 213 5.02 13.90 -2.52
C GLU A 213 5.61 12.84 -1.59
N VAL A 214 5.41 11.55 -1.91
CA VAL A 214 5.97 10.44 -1.12
C VAL A 214 7.50 10.45 -1.20
N ALA A 215 8.06 10.70 -2.38
CA ALA A 215 9.50 10.79 -2.56
C ALA A 215 10.12 11.95 -1.75
N GLU A 216 9.52 13.14 -1.81
CA GLU A 216 9.92 14.30 -1.00
C GLU A 216 9.84 14.03 0.51
N GLU A 217 8.74 13.40 0.96
CA GLU A 217 8.54 13.08 2.37
C GLU A 217 9.59 12.07 2.86
N ALA A 218 9.82 11.00 2.10
CA ALA A 218 10.82 9.99 2.40
C ALA A 218 12.22 10.62 2.53
N TYR A 219 12.61 11.44 1.55
CA TYR A 219 13.89 12.14 1.58
C TYR A 219 14.04 13.07 2.78
N ARG A 220 13.01 13.88 3.11
CA ARG A 220 13.02 14.78 4.28
C ARG A 220 13.16 14.01 5.61
N ARG A 221 12.66 12.79 5.68
CA ARG A 221 12.78 11.90 6.84
C ARG A 221 14.13 11.20 6.91
N GLY A 222 14.93 11.30 5.86
CA GLY A 222 16.23 10.69 5.75
C GLY A 222 16.18 9.22 5.33
N ASP A 223 15.09 8.80 4.70
CA ASP A 223 15.00 7.53 4.00
C ASP A 223 15.57 7.65 2.58
N GLN A 224 16.02 6.53 2.02
CA GLN A 224 16.51 6.50 0.66
C GLN A 224 15.37 6.31 -0.33
N VAL A 225 15.39 7.07 -1.43
CA VAL A 225 14.38 6.98 -2.49
C VAL A 225 14.95 6.26 -3.69
N LEU A 226 14.17 5.34 -4.27
CA LEU A 226 14.38 4.74 -5.58
C LEU A 226 13.23 5.11 -6.52
N LEU A 227 13.54 5.17 -7.81
CA LEU A 227 12.52 5.08 -8.85
C LEU A 227 12.14 3.60 -9.02
N HIS A 228 10.88 3.26 -8.73
CA HIS A 228 10.32 1.95 -9.07
C HIS A 228 9.96 1.96 -10.54
N LEU A 229 10.90 1.51 -11.36
CA LEU A 229 10.93 1.68 -12.81
C LEU A 229 9.98 0.69 -13.49
N PRO A 230 8.85 1.15 -14.07
CA PRO A 230 7.94 0.27 -14.79
C PRO A 230 8.62 -0.34 -16.02
N MET A 231 8.56 -1.66 -16.13
CA MET A 231 9.20 -2.44 -17.18
C MET A 231 8.27 -3.54 -17.68
N GLU A 232 8.34 -3.86 -18.98
CA GLU A 232 7.46 -4.81 -19.65
C GLU A 232 7.47 -6.20 -19.00
N SER A 233 6.28 -6.71 -18.66
CA SER A 233 6.05 -8.06 -18.15
C SER A 233 5.78 -9.06 -19.28
N GLU A 234 6.12 -10.34 -19.08
CA GLU A 234 5.69 -11.43 -19.96
C GLU A 234 4.18 -11.69 -19.87
N SER A 235 3.59 -11.45 -18.69
CA SER A 235 2.17 -11.69 -18.45
C SER A 235 1.32 -10.59 -19.07
N GLN A 236 0.34 -10.98 -19.90
CA GLN A 236 -0.66 -10.07 -20.45
C GLN A 236 -1.76 -9.72 -19.42
N ASP A 237 -1.83 -10.44 -18.32
CA ASP A 237 -2.80 -10.19 -17.25
C ASP A 237 -2.36 -9.05 -16.33
N VAL A 238 -1.09 -8.66 -16.41
CA VAL A 238 -0.55 -7.51 -15.67
C VAL A 238 -1.01 -6.23 -16.38
N LYS A 239 -1.58 -5.32 -15.60
CA LYS A 239 -1.95 -4.00 -16.12
C LYS A 239 -0.69 -3.25 -16.53
N GLN A 240 -0.60 -2.94 -17.80
CA GLN A 240 0.50 -2.12 -18.33
C GLN A 240 0.41 -0.70 -17.76
N GLU A 241 1.55 -0.18 -17.33
CA GLU A 241 1.65 1.21 -16.95
C GLU A 241 1.61 2.12 -18.21
N SER A 242 1.17 3.36 -18.02
CA SER A 242 1.04 4.30 -19.14
C SER A 242 2.39 4.63 -19.80
N VAL A 243 3.46 4.56 -19.02
CA VAL A 243 4.85 4.70 -19.46
C VAL A 243 5.65 3.58 -18.78
N GLU A 244 6.23 2.70 -19.59
CA GLU A 244 7.11 1.61 -19.12
C GLU A 244 8.22 1.36 -20.15
N LEU A 245 9.33 0.80 -19.73
CA LEU A 245 10.39 0.36 -20.64
C LEU A 245 10.00 -0.96 -21.29
N ARG A 246 10.07 -1.03 -22.63
CA ARG A 246 9.65 -2.18 -23.41
C ARG A 246 10.76 -2.70 -24.28
N VAL A 247 10.77 -4.00 -24.51
CA VAL A 247 11.66 -4.67 -25.43
C VAL A 247 11.54 -4.03 -26.81
N GLY A 248 12.69 -3.73 -27.43
CA GLY A 248 12.81 -3.06 -28.74
C GLY A 248 12.89 -1.54 -28.67
N MET A 249 12.81 -0.91 -27.50
CA MET A 249 13.15 0.50 -27.35
C MET A 249 14.64 0.72 -27.61
N ASN A 250 14.96 1.80 -28.32
CA ASN A 250 16.35 2.25 -28.50
C ASN A 250 16.80 3.20 -27.39
N ALA A 251 18.08 3.53 -27.33
CA ALA A 251 18.68 4.39 -26.31
C ALA A 251 17.93 5.72 -26.11
N GLN A 252 17.54 6.38 -27.20
CA GLN A 252 16.84 7.67 -27.10
C GLN A 252 15.45 7.52 -26.48
N GLN A 253 14.72 6.45 -26.81
CA GLN A 253 13.40 6.17 -26.24
C GLN A 253 13.51 5.82 -24.77
N VAL A 254 14.49 4.99 -24.38
CA VAL A 254 14.79 4.65 -22.99
C VAL A 254 15.15 5.88 -22.17
N GLU A 255 16.06 6.70 -22.71
CA GLU A 255 16.50 7.96 -22.10
C GLU A 255 15.33 8.92 -21.86
N SER A 256 14.50 9.13 -22.87
CA SER A 256 13.34 10.01 -22.77
C SER A 256 12.30 9.52 -21.74
N ALA A 257 12.04 8.19 -21.72
CA ALA A 257 11.12 7.60 -20.75
C ALA A 257 11.67 7.71 -19.32
N LEU A 258 12.94 7.36 -19.11
CA LEU A 258 13.60 7.45 -17.80
C LEU A 258 13.61 8.89 -17.27
N ALA A 259 13.95 9.86 -18.12
CA ALA A 259 13.97 11.28 -17.73
C ALA A 259 12.58 11.74 -17.26
N GLY A 260 11.52 11.45 -18.02
CA GLY A 260 10.15 11.81 -17.63
C GLY A 260 9.67 11.12 -16.35
N MET A 261 10.09 9.88 -16.09
CA MET A 261 9.77 9.18 -14.85
C MET A 261 10.49 9.81 -13.65
N LEU A 262 11.77 10.16 -13.79
CA LEU A 262 12.57 10.79 -12.72
C LEU A 262 12.06 12.17 -12.34
N GLU A 263 11.43 12.92 -13.25
CA GLU A 263 10.80 14.21 -12.93
C GLU A 263 9.68 14.06 -11.87
N THR A 264 9.05 12.90 -11.80
CA THR A 264 7.96 12.63 -10.86
C THR A 264 8.41 11.91 -9.59
N VAL A 265 9.67 11.47 -9.52
CA VAL A 265 10.26 10.80 -8.34
C VAL A 265 11.56 11.54 -7.97
N PRO A 266 11.46 12.72 -7.35
CA PRO A 266 12.64 13.49 -6.94
C PRO A 266 13.48 12.71 -5.92
N HIS A 267 14.78 13.05 -5.83
CA HIS A 267 15.75 12.44 -4.92
C HIS A 267 16.04 10.96 -5.15
N ALA A 268 15.63 10.37 -6.28
CA ALA A 268 15.95 8.99 -6.59
C ALA A 268 17.49 8.80 -6.64
N ALA A 269 18.02 7.95 -5.76
CA ALA A 269 19.44 7.60 -5.70
C ALA A 269 19.78 6.40 -6.61
N GLY A 270 18.78 5.66 -7.04
CA GLY A 270 18.88 4.49 -7.90
C GLY A 270 17.52 4.08 -8.42
N VAL A 271 17.47 2.96 -9.10
CA VAL A 271 16.26 2.37 -9.64
C VAL A 271 16.16 0.89 -9.29
N ASN A 272 14.95 0.36 -9.17
CA ASN A 272 14.68 -1.07 -9.24
C ASN A 272 13.48 -1.34 -10.14
N ASN A 273 13.44 -2.50 -10.78
CA ASN A 273 12.36 -2.81 -11.71
C ASN A 273 11.03 -3.11 -11.02
N HIS A 274 9.97 -2.40 -11.46
CA HIS A 274 8.57 -2.76 -11.24
C HIS A 274 8.14 -3.72 -12.35
N GLU A 275 7.60 -4.90 -11.96
CA GLU A 275 7.37 -5.97 -12.92
C GLU A 275 8.63 -6.29 -13.74
N GLY A 276 8.55 -6.30 -15.06
CA GLY A 276 9.70 -6.39 -15.95
C GLY A 276 10.20 -7.79 -16.19
N SER A 277 9.39 -8.83 -16.03
CA SER A 277 9.83 -10.21 -16.28
C SER A 277 10.31 -10.47 -17.71
N ARG A 278 9.76 -9.72 -18.69
CA ARG A 278 10.23 -9.74 -20.09
C ARG A 278 11.39 -8.79 -20.31
N ALA A 279 11.27 -7.57 -19.85
CA ALA A 279 12.25 -6.52 -20.09
C ALA A 279 13.63 -6.83 -19.46
N THR A 280 13.65 -7.32 -18.20
CA THR A 280 14.88 -7.66 -17.49
C THR A 280 15.59 -8.91 -18.05
N ALA A 281 14.89 -9.73 -18.84
CA ALA A 281 15.46 -10.87 -19.56
C ALA A 281 16.02 -10.49 -20.94
N ASP A 282 15.77 -9.28 -21.44
CA ASP A 282 16.27 -8.78 -22.72
C ASP A 282 17.57 -8.00 -22.53
N SER A 283 18.68 -8.60 -22.95
CA SER A 283 20.03 -8.00 -22.79
C SER A 283 20.16 -6.69 -23.57
N THR A 284 19.51 -6.57 -24.74
CA THR A 284 19.60 -5.37 -25.57
C THR A 284 18.94 -4.19 -24.87
N LEU A 285 17.72 -4.36 -24.35
CA LEU A 285 17.06 -3.30 -23.61
C LEU A 285 17.85 -2.92 -22.34
N MET A 286 18.38 -3.89 -21.62
CA MET A 286 19.20 -3.61 -20.44
C MET A 286 20.49 -2.86 -20.79
N GLU A 287 21.15 -3.20 -21.92
CA GLU A 287 22.31 -2.48 -22.43
C GLU A 287 21.99 -1.04 -22.86
N GLU A 288 20.78 -0.78 -23.36
CA GLU A 288 20.30 0.57 -23.69
C GLU A 288 19.98 1.40 -22.42
N LEU A 289 19.59 0.75 -21.32
CA LEU A 289 19.27 1.44 -20.06
C LEU A 289 20.52 1.87 -19.28
N MET A 290 21.55 1.05 -19.25
CA MET A 290 22.71 1.27 -18.35
C MET A 290 23.47 2.57 -18.59
N PRO A 291 23.70 3.06 -19.83
CA PRO A 291 24.32 4.37 -20.06
C PRO A 291 23.54 5.52 -19.42
N ALA A 292 22.21 5.50 -19.51
CA ALA A 292 21.33 6.53 -18.94
C ALA A 292 21.40 6.56 -17.40
N LEU A 293 21.49 5.40 -16.76
CA LEU A 293 21.68 5.29 -15.30
C LEU A 293 23.06 5.78 -14.88
N ARG A 294 24.09 5.37 -15.58
CA ARG A 294 25.49 5.76 -15.28
C ARG A 294 25.71 7.27 -15.40
N GLU A 295 25.16 7.91 -16.44
CA GLU A 295 25.26 9.36 -16.62
C GLU A 295 24.68 10.13 -15.45
N ARG A 296 23.58 9.61 -14.87
CA ARG A 296 22.89 10.18 -13.71
C ARG A 296 23.45 9.71 -12.36
N ARG A 297 24.43 8.81 -12.38
CA ARG A 297 25.00 8.18 -11.17
C ARG A 297 23.95 7.42 -10.34
N LEU A 298 22.99 6.83 -11.02
CA LEU A 298 21.98 5.98 -10.39
C LEU A 298 22.48 4.54 -10.34
N PHE A 299 22.26 3.86 -9.20
CA PHE A 299 22.50 2.44 -9.09
C PHE A 299 21.27 1.63 -9.52
N PHE A 300 21.46 0.33 -9.75
CA PHE A 300 20.38 -0.56 -10.16
C PHE A 300 20.20 -1.71 -9.16
N ILE A 301 18.93 -1.97 -8.75
CA ILE A 301 18.58 -3.16 -7.99
C ILE A 301 17.69 -4.05 -8.86
N ASP A 302 18.19 -5.26 -9.15
CA ASP A 302 17.41 -6.29 -9.82
C ASP A 302 16.42 -6.91 -8.84
N SER A 303 15.12 -6.60 -8.99
CA SER A 303 14.03 -7.14 -8.18
C SER A 303 13.75 -8.62 -8.45
N ARG A 304 14.39 -9.20 -9.51
CA ARG A 304 14.31 -10.62 -9.89
C ARG A 304 12.87 -11.12 -10.02
N THR A 305 12.09 -10.45 -10.85
CA THR A 305 10.71 -10.82 -11.17
C THR A 305 10.65 -12.03 -12.13
N THR A 306 11.77 -12.43 -12.70
CA THR A 306 11.98 -13.67 -13.47
C THR A 306 13.30 -14.33 -13.10
N THR A 307 13.37 -15.64 -13.21
CA THR A 307 14.65 -16.39 -13.08
C THR A 307 15.57 -16.18 -14.27
N GLY A 308 15.03 -15.71 -15.40
CA GLY A 308 15.76 -15.42 -16.64
C GLY A 308 16.34 -14.01 -16.72
N THR A 309 16.26 -13.21 -15.65
CA THR A 309 16.82 -11.85 -15.65
C THR A 309 18.33 -11.85 -15.93
N VAL A 310 18.76 -10.91 -16.76
CA VAL A 310 20.15 -10.58 -17.04
C VAL A 310 20.54 -9.19 -16.53
N ALA A 311 19.60 -8.52 -15.87
CA ALA A 311 19.70 -7.11 -15.53
C ALA A 311 20.90 -6.81 -14.61
N TYR A 312 21.10 -7.62 -13.56
CA TYR A 312 22.27 -7.48 -12.68
C TYR A 312 23.58 -7.62 -13.44
N ASP A 313 23.72 -8.69 -14.24
CA ASP A 313 24.95 -8.99 -14.98
C ASP A 313 25.26 -7.89 -16.02
N VAL A 314 24.22 -7.33 -16.66
CA VAL A 314 24.39 -6.22 -17.61
C VAL A 314 24.80 -4.94 -16.89
N ALA A 315 24.18 -4.63 -15.73
CA ALA A 315 24.53 -3.47 -14.94
C ALA A 315 26.01 -3.53 -14.49
N GLU A 316 26.44 -4.66 -13.94
CA GLU A 316 27.82 -4.89 -13.50
C GLU A 316 28.82 -4.70 -14.66
N ARG A 317 28.59 -5.35 -15.82
CA ARG A 317 29.47 -5.21 -17.01
C ARG A 317 29.49 -3.78 -17.57
N SER A 318 28.42 -3.02 -17.36
CA SER A 318 28.31 -1.62 -17.83
C SER A 318 28.85 -0.60 -16.83
N GLY A 319 29.38 -1.05 -15.68
CA GLY A 319 29.92 -0.18 -14.64
C GLY A 319 28.83 0.66 -13.92
N VAL A 320 27.60 0.15 -13.86
CA VAL A 320 26.54 0.67 -13.03
C VAL A 320 26.55 -0.10 -11.70
N PRO A 321 26.72 0.57 -10.54
CA PRO A 321 26.66 -0.11 -9.26
C PRO A 321 25.34 -0.86 -9.14
N ALA A 322 25.36 -2.13 -8.80
CA ALA A 322 24.15 -2.94 -8.78
C ALA A 322 24.13 -3.98 -7.65
N ALA A 323 22.95 -4.46 -7.34
CA ALA A 323 22.71 -5.62 -6.49
C ALA A 323 21.41 -6.33 -6.90
N SER A 324 21.19 -7.52 -6.36
CA SER A 324 19.96 -8.29 -6.60
C SER A 324 19.22 -8.57 -5.31
N ARG A 325 17.89 -8.62 -5.39
CA ARG A 325 17.04 -9.11 -4.30
C ARG A 325 17.42 -10.56 -3.91
N LYS A 326 17.64 -10.77 -2.63
CA LYS A 326 17.82 -12.11 -2.05
C LYS A 326 16.50 -12.71 -1.55
N VAL A 327 15.65 -11.90 -0.91
CA VAL A 327 14.42 -12.37 -0.28
C VAL A 327 13.25 -11.49 -0.70
N PHE A 328 12.11 -12.12 -1.03
CA PHE A 328 10.83 -11.45 -1.21
C PHE A 328 10.03 -11.63 0.08
N LEU A 329 9.61 -10.52 0.70
CA LEU A 329 9.08 -10.56 2.06
C LEU A 329 7.64 -11.02 2.13
N ASP A 330 6.81 -10.63 1.18
CA ASP A 330 5.35 -10.66 1.28
C ASP A 330 4.65 -11.28 0.06
N ASP A 331 5.32 -12.20 -0.63
CA ASP A 331 4.66 -13.12 -1.58
C ASP A 331 3.46 -13.81 -0.91
N ASN A 332 3.62 -14.19 0.35
CA ASN A 332 2.50 -14.53 1.23
C ASN A 332 2.28 -13.38 2.21
N PRO A 333 1.20 -12.54 2.04
CA PRO A 333 0.97 -11.33 2.83
C PRO A 333 0.43 -11.60 4.25
N VAL A 334 0.83 -12.70 4.86
CA VAL A 334 0.52 -13.05 6.25
C VAL A 334 1.72 -12.69 7.12
N LYS A 335 1.50 -11.98 8.23
CA LYS A 335 2.54 -11.48 9.11
C LYS A 335 3.55 -12.54 9.54
N GLU A 336 3.08 -13.74 9.87
CA GLU A 336 3.92 -14.87 10.29
C GLU A 336 4.84 -15.36 9.16
N ALA A 337 4.34 -15.38 7.92
CA ALA A 337 5.14 -15.71 6.74
C ALA A 337 6.22 -14.65 6.50
N ILE A 338 5.88 -13.38 6.61
CA ILE A 338 6.81 -12.25 6.47
C ILE A 338 7.90 -12.31 7.53
N ARG A 339 7.57 -12.66 8.78
CA ARG A 339 8.57 -12.88 9.85
C ARG A 339 9.58 -13.98 9.51
N VAL A 340 9.12 -15.06 8.86
CA VAL A 340 10.01 -16.12 8.37
C VAL A 340 10.96 -15.59 7.31
N GLN A 341 10.45 -14.79 6.35
CA GLN A 341 11.25 -14.19 5.28
C GLN A 341 12.27 -13.16 5.84
N LEU A 342 11.90 -12.35 6.83
CA LEU A 342 12.83 -11.43 7.49
C LEU A 342 13.96 -12.18 8.21
N ASN A 343 13.66 -13.32 8.86
CA ASN A 343 14.71 -14.16 9.44
C ASN A 343 15.59 -14.84 8.38
N LEU A 344 15.04 -15.19 7.21
CA LEU A 344 15.81 -15.69 6.08
C LEU A 344 16.76 -14.61 5.57
N ALA A 345 16.26 -13.39 5.34
CA ALA A 345 17.07 -12.26 4.90
C ALA A 345 18.22 -11.95 5.88
N ALA A 346 17.94 -12.00 7.18
CA ALA A 346 18.98 -11.82 8.20
C ALA A 346 20.04 -12.92 8.17
N ARG A 347 19.65 -14.18 7.94
CA ARG A 347 20.61 -15.31 7.77
C ARG A 347 21.45 -15.13 6.53
N ASP A 348 20.85 -14.70 5.43
CA ASP A 348 21.57 -14.44 4.17
C ASP A 348 22.55 -13.28 4.36
N ALA A 349 22.16 -12.20 5.05
CA ALA A 349 23.07 -11.11 5.39
C ALA A 349 24.28 -11.58 6.22
N VAL A 350 24.06 -12.49 7.19
CA VAL A 350 25.16 -13.06 7.99
C VAL A 350 26.08 -13.95 7.16
N ARG A 351 25.53 -14.75 6.25
CA ARG A 351 26.30 -15.67 5.41
C ARG A 351 27.11 -14.93 4.35
N ASP A 352 26.50 -13.95 3.66
CA ASP A 352 27.05 -13.30 2.47
C ASP A 352 27.65 -11.91 2.78
N GLY A 353 27.57 -11.44 4.04
CA GLY A 353 27.98 -10.10 4.45
C GLY A 353 26.90 -9.03 4.24
N SER A 354 26.06 -9.20 3.23
CA SER A 354 24.93 -8.32 2.95
C SER A 354 23.75 -9.07 2.32
N ALA A 355 22.53 -8.53 2.48
CA ALA A 355 21.35 -8.99 1.78
C ALA A 355 20.39 -7.83 1.50
N ILE A 356 19.62 -7.97 0.41
CA ILE A 356 18.48 -7.09 0.08
C ILE A 356 17.22 -7.91 0.21
N ALA A 357 16.27 -7.40 1.00
CA ALA A 357 14.91 -7.91 1.08
C ALA A 357 13.93 -6.87 0.53
N ILE A 358 13.02 -7.30 -0.33
CA ILE A 358 12.00 -6.45 -0.95
C ILE A 358 10.63 -6.89 -0.48
N GLY A 359 9.78 -5.93 -0.15
CA GLY A 359 8.36 -6.11 0.16
C GLY A 359 7.55 -4.88 -0.23
N HIS A 360 6.26 -4.90 0.10
CA HIS A 360 5.30 -3.84 -0.23
C HIS A 360 4.71 -3.23 1.05
N PRO A 361 4.14 -2.02 1.00
CA PRO A 361 3.62 -1.33 2.18
C PRO A 361 2.26 -1.88 2.63
N HIS A 362 2.12 -3.22 2.66
CA HIS A 362 0.94 -3.87 3.20
C HIS A 362 0.90 -3.76 4.74
N PRO A 363 -0.29 -3.68 5.35
CA PRO A 363 -0.40 -3.60 6.82
C PRO A 363 0.33 -4.72 7.55
N ALA A 364 0.31 -5.94 7.00
CA ALA A 364 1.01 -7.09 7.58
C ALA A 364 2.53 -6.95 7.50
N THR A 365 3.05 -6.41 6.38
CA THR A 365 4.48 -6.15 6.17
C THR A 365 4.97 -5.09 7.15
N ILE A 366 4.26 -3.95 7.22
CA ILE A 366 4.60 -2.87 8.15
C ILE A 366 4.60 -3.37 9.60
N ALA A 367 3.58 -4.14 10.00
CA ALA A 367 3.50 -4.72 11.34
C ALA A 367 4.63 -5.72 11.62
N ALA A 368 5.02 -6.52 10.63
CA ALA A 368 6.15 -7.45 10.77
C ALA A 368 7.49 -6.71 10.89
N LEU A 369 7.70 -5.67 10.08
CA LEU A 369 8.89 -4.82 10.15
C LEU A 369 9.01 -4.14 11.51
N ALA A 370 7.93 -3.50 11.99
CA ALA A 370 7.92 -2.83 13.30
C ALA A 370 8.29 -3.78 14.45
N GLU A 371 7.86 -5.04 14.38
CA GLU A 371 8.17 -6.05 15.40
C GLU A 371 9.58 -6.62 15.25
N MET A 372 9.99 -6.94 14.03
CA MET A 372 11.20 -7.75 13.79
C MET A 372 12.48 -6.93 13.67
N LEU A 373 12.43 -5.71 13.09
CA LEU A 373 13.66 -4.95 12.87
C LEU A 373 14.41 -4.62 14.16
N PRO A 374 13.77 -4.24 15.30
CA PRO A 374 14.47 -4.09 16.57
C PRO A 374 15.14 -5.38 17.04
N GLN A 375 14.47 -6.53 16.83
CA GLN A 375 15.01 -7.83 17.23
C GLN A 375 16.22 -8.23 16.37
N LEU A 376 16.20 -7.93 15.07
CA LEU A 376 17.32 -8.18 14.17
C LEU A 376 18.52 -7.30 14.53
N GLN A 377 18.31 -6.03 14.83
CA GLN A 377 19.38 -5.14 15.32
C GLN A 377 19.99 -5.64 16.66
N ALA A 378 19.14 -6.09 17.58
CA ALA A 378 19.62 -6.68 18.85
C ALA A 378 20.46 -7.96 18.63
N ARG A 379 20.24 -8.67 17.51
CA ARG A 379 21.03 -9.83 17.08
C ARG A 379 22.29 -9.46 16.29
N GLY A 380 22.61 -8.16 16.16
CA GLY A 380 23.80 -7.67 15.47
C GLY A 380 23.63 -7.45 13.95
N ILE A 381 22.41 -7.52 13.41
CA ILE A 381 22.15 -7.15 12.01
C ILE A 381 22.14 -5.62 11.91
N ARG A 382 22.93 -5.10 10.98
CA ARG A 382 22.97 -3.67 10.69
C ARG A 382 21.99 -3.37 9.56
N LEU A 383 20.95 -2.59 9.88
CA LEU A 383 20.01 -2.08 8.86
C LEU A 383 20.69 -0.92 8.13
N VAL A 384 20.70 -0.99 6.81
CA VAL A 384 21.39 -0.06 5.91
C VAL A 384 20.51 0.31 4.72
N PHE A 385 20.88 1.32 3.96
CA PHE A 385 20.23 1.64 2.69
C PHE A 385 20.68 0.68 1.57
N ALA A 386 19.88 0.61 0.51
CA ALA A 386 20.23 -0.20 -0.65
C ALA A 386 21.58 0.23 -1.28
N SER A 387 21.88 1.54 -1.28
CA SER A 387 23.17 2.07 -1.75
C SER A 387 24.39 1.54 -0.98
N ASP A 388 24.22 1.07 0.25
CA ASP A 388 25.34 0.57 1.07
C ASP A 388 25.73 -0.88 0.73
N VAL A 389 24.96 -1.53 -0.15
CA VAL A 389 25.13 -2.95 -0.51
C VAL A 389 25.19 -3.20 -2.04
N VAL A 390 25.23 -2.15 -2.84
CA VAL A 390 25.55 -2.24 -4.28
C VAL A 390 27.05 -2.25 -4.51
N HIS A 391 27.50 -2.90 -5.56
CA HIS A 391 28.93 -3.06 -5.91
C HIS A 391 29.19 -2.65 -7.36
#